data_2e5535199df251ee3be3706c8ad627c6
#
_entry.id   2e5535199df251ee3be3706c8ad627c6
#
_cell.length_a   1.000
_cell.length_b   1.000
_cell.length_c   1.000
_cell.angle_alpha   90.00
_cell.angle_beta   90.00
_cell.angle_gamma   90.00
#
_symmetry.space_group_name_H-M   'P 1'
#
loop_
_entity.id
_entity.type
_entity.pdbx_description
1 polymer ?
#
loop_
_entity_poly.entity_id
_entity_poly.type
_entity_poly.pdbx_seq_one_letter_code
_entity_poly.pdbx_strand_id
1 'polypeptide(L)'
;MKRTFGAICLFLLACLGLQAAQVDTLFVNSPSMNKDIKILSIRPDKALKGEKCPVIYLLHGYSGNEKSWLEFRPDLPQIADRDGIIFICPDGGFDNWYWDSPIVKESRYETFVSQELINYVDKNFATLPDRSKRAITGLSMGGHGAMWLAIRHQDVFGAVGSTSGGLDIRPFPNNWNMKKYLGERDENLEVWNNHTVINQLDRIKNGDLAIIIDCGVDDFFFNVNKAVHERLLTQKVGHDFIARPGGHTGEYWRNAIGYQIKFFKKYFEKK
;
A
#
# COMPACT_ATOMS: atom_id res chain seq x y z
N MET A 1 -17.56 -69.88 28.48
CA MET A 1 -16.56 -69.04 27.76
C MET A 1 -17.28 -68.02 26.91
N LYS A 2 -17.35 -66.82 27.40
CA LYS A 2 -17.95 -65.63 26.63
C LYS A 2 -16.80 -64.84 25.99
N ARG A 3 -16.75 -64.82 24.66
CA ARG A 3 -15.79 -64.00 23.92
C ARG A 3 -16.38 -62.62 23.72
N THR A 4 -15.79 -61.59 24.34
CA THR A 4 -16.08 -60.19 24.10
C THR A 4 -15.27 -59.71 22.89
N PHE A 5 -15.96 -59.32 21.81
CA PHE A 5 -15.35 -58.63 20.68
C PHE A 5 -15.23 -57.15 21.03
N GLY A 6 -14.00 -56.66 21.21
CA GLY A 6 -13.73 -55.25 21.33
C GLY A 6 -13.70 -54.61 19.94
N ALA A 7 -14.60 -53.69 19.69
CA ALA A 7 -14.60 -52.84 18.49
C ALA A 7 -13.54 -51.73 18.66
N ILE A 8 -12.49 -51.76 17.84
CA ILE A 8 -11.50 -50.69 17.74
C ILE A 8 -12.07 -49.65 16.76
N CYS A 9 -12.57 -48.51 17.30
CA CYS A 9 -12.90 -47.37 16.49
C CYS A 9 -11.61 -46.65 16.07
N LEU A 10 -11.19 -46.80 14.81
CA LEU A 10 -10.14 -46.03 14.20
C LEU A 10 -10.70 -44.61 13.91
N PHE A 11 -10.35 -43.64 14.74
CA PHE A 11 -10.57 -42.22 14.42
C PHE A 11 -9.54 -41.82 13.35
N LEU A 12 -9.95 -41.74 12.10
CA LEU A 12 -9.23 -41.04 11.05
C LEU A 12 -9.31 -39.53 11.35
N LEU A 13 -8.27 -38.99 12.02
CA LEU A 13 -8.03 -37.55 12.00
C LEU A 13 -7.68 -37.17 10.55
N ALA A 14 -8.64 -36.67 9.80
CA ALA A 14 -8.38 -35.92 8.58
C ALA A 14 -7.63 -34.66 9.00
N CYS A 15 -6.32 -34.67 8.89
CA CYS A 15 -5.54 -33.40 8.85
C CYS A 15 -5.99 -32.64 7.62
N LEU A 16 -7.02 -31.80 7.76
CA LEU A 16 -7.29 -30.71 6.84
C LEU A 16 -6.05 -29.83 6.92
N GLY A 17 -5.12 -29.99 5.98
CA GLY A 17 -4.01 -29.09 5.81
C GLY A 17 -4.60 -27.68 5.70
N LEU A 18 -4.41 -26.88 6.73
CA LEU A 18 -4.62 -25.43 6.65
C LEU A 18 -3.65 -24.94 5.56
N GLN A 19 -4.16 -24.80 4.35
CA GLN A 19 -3.40 -24.22 3.28
C GLN A 19 -3.28 -22.74 3.65
N ALA A 20 -2.06 -22.31 3.98
CA ALA A 20 -1.78 -20.93 4.33
C ALA A 20 -1.72 -20.08 3.04
N ALA A 21 -1.98 -18.80 3.16
CA ALA A 21 -1.80 -17.85 2.06
C ALA A 21 -0.44 -18.04 1.40
N GLN A 22 -0.43 -18.09 0.07
CA GLN A 22 0.80 -18.23 -0.70
C GLN A 22 1.54 -16.90 -0.77
N VAL A 23 2.84 -16.95 -0.47
CA VAL A 23 3.75 -15.80 -0.54
C VAL A 23 4.77 -16.06 -1.63
N ASP A 24 4.76 -15.25 -2.68
CA ASP A 24 5.67 -15.39 -3.81
C ASP A 24 6.40 -14.08 -4.09
N THR A 25 7.67 -14.19 -4.46
CA THR A 25 8.42 -13.10 -5.12
C THR A 25 8.37 -13.34 -6.62
N LEU A 26 7.83 -12.39 -7.34
CA LEU A 26 7.64 -12.43 -8.79
C LEU A 26 8.36 -11.25 -9.46
N PHE A 27 8.54 -11.34 -10.77
CA PHE A 27 9.09 -10.28 -11.60
C PHE A 27 8.00 -9.81 -12.55
N VAL A 28 7.76 -8.50 -12.55
CA VAL A 28 6.82 -7.86 -13.46
C VAL A 28 7.60 -6.96 -14.40
N ASN A 29 7.48 -7.24 -15.69
CA ASN A 29 8.11 -6.40 -16.71
C ASN A 29 7.47 -5.01 -16.72
N SER A 30 8.31 -3.98 -16.67
CA SER A 30 7.91 -2.58 -16.86
C SER A 30 8.38 -2.10 -18.23
N PRO A 31 7.52 -2.05 -19.23
CA PRO A 31 7.84 -1.50 -20.54
C PRO A 31 8.30 -0.04 -20.47
N SER A 32 7.67 0.76 -19.61
CA SER A 32 8.02 2.19 -19.46
C SER A 32 9.42 2.43 -18.91
N MET A 33 9.97 1.46 -18.16
CA MET A 33 11.33 1.52 -17.60
C MET A 33 12.30 0.53 -18.25
N ASN A 34 11.81 -0.31 -19.18
CA ASN A 34 12.59 -1.37 -19.84
C ASN A 34 13.36 -2.26 -18.85
N LYS A 35 12.69 -2.69 -17.79
CA LYS A 35 13.27 -3.56 -16.76
C LYS A 35 12.20 -4.39 -16.05
N ASP A 36 12.62 -5.46 -15.40
CA ASP A 36 11.79 -6.25 -14.53
C ASP A 36 11.82 -5.68 -13.09
N ILE A 37 10.64 -5.50 -12.50
CA ILE A 37 10.47 -5.03 -11.13
C ILE A 37 10.04 -6.21 -10.27
N LYS A 38 10.69 -6.40 -9.13
CA LYS A 38 10.27 -7.40 -8.15
C LYS A 38 8.99 -6.97 -7.45
N ILE A 39 8.12 -7.93 -7.24
CA ILE A 39 6.96 -7.76 -6.36
C ILE A 39 6.89 -8.95 -5.40
N LEU A 40 6.42 -8.72 -4.19
CA LEU A 40 5.98 -9.77 -3.30
C LEU A 40 4.46 -9.81 -3.33
N SER A 41 3.88 -10.97 -3.64
CA SER A 41 2.44 -11.22 -3.61
C SER A 41 2.08 -12.12 -2.43
N ILE A 42 1.02 -11.77 -1.71
CA ILE A 42 0.43 -12.60 -0.65
C ILE A 42 -1.01 -12.87 -1.07
N ARG A 43 -1.28 -14.13 -1.44
CA ARG A 43 -2.58 -14.53 -1.99
C ARG A 43 -3.29 -15.49 -1.03
N PRO A 44 -4.49 -15.15 -0.54
CA PRO A 44 -5.26 -16.03 0.33
C PRO A 44 -5.64 -17.34 -0.36
N ASP A 45 -5.83 -18.41 0.39
CA ASP A 45 -6.21 -19.72 -0.12
C ASP A 45 -7.43 -19.68 -1.05
N LYS A 46 -8.43 -18.87 -0.73
CA LYS A 46 -9.60 -18.72 -1.61
C LYS A 46 -9.26 -18.12 -2.98
N ALA A 47 -8.29 -17.19 -3.06
CA ALA A 47 -7.85 -16.64 -4.34
C ALA A 47 -7.09 -17.68 -5.17
N LEU A 48 -6.33 -18.58 -4.52
CA LEU A 48 -5.67 -19.70 -5.18
C LEU A 48 -6.67 -20.71 -5.76
N LYS A 49 -7.85 -20.79 -5.18
CA LYS A 49 -8.99 -21.60 -5.67
C LYS A 49 -9.85 -20.90 -6.72
N GLY A 50 -9.46 -19.69 -7.14
CA GLY A 50 -10.13 -18.91 -8.18
C GLY A 50 -11.24 -17.98 -7.69
N GLU A 51 -11.47 -17.87 -6.38
CA GLU A 51 -12.41 -16.86 -5.86
C GLU A 51 -11.80 -15.45 -5.98
N LYS A 52 -12.58 -14.53 -6.53
CA LYS A 52 -12.13 -13.16 -6.73
C LYS A 52 -12.05 -12.39 -5.41
N CYS A 53 -10.92 -11.72 -5.18
CA CYS A 53 -10.60 -11.00 -3.96
C CYS A 53 -10.30 -9.53 -4.22
N PRO A 54 -10.59 -8.63 -3.25
CA PRO A 54 -10.07 -7.27 -3.26
C PRO A 54 -8.55 -7.27 -3.07
N VAL A 55 -7.91 -6.16 -3.50
CA VAL A 55 -6.46 -6.02 -3.49
C VAL A 55 -6.04 -4.78 -2.69
N ILE A 56 -5.01 -4.93 -1.85
CA ILE A 56 -4.31 -3.82 -1.21
C ILE A 56 -2.86 -3.80 -1.70
N TYR A 57 -2.44 -2.68 -2.30
CA TYR A 57 -1.06 -2.41 -2.66
C TYR A 57 -0.34 -1.76 -1.48
N LEU A 58 0.82 -2.33 -1.09
CA LEU A 58 1.60 -1.93 0.08
C LEU A 58 2.96 -1.36 -0.37
N LEU A 59 3.12 -0.06 -0.32
CA LEU A 59 4.33 0.65 -0.75
C LEU A 59 5.33 0.78 0.40
N HIS A 60 6.59 0.42 0.16
CA HIS A 60 7.66 0.53 1.15
C HIS A 60 8.21 1.97 1.25
N GLY A 61 8.98 2.24 2.30
CA GLY A 61 9.66 3.51 2.52
C GLY A 61 11.01 3.62 1.78
N TYR A 62 11.67 4.76 1.94
CA TYR A 62 13.02 5.00 1.43
C TYR A 62 13.97 3.87 1.84
N SER A 63 14.82 3.43 0.93
CA SER A 63 15.77 2.30 1.07
C SER A 63 15.14 0.92 1.34
N GLY A 64 13.83 0.80 1.29
CA GLY A 64 13.13 -0.49 1.42
C GLY A 64 13.11 -1.28 0.11
N ASN A 65 12.33 -2.37 0.12
CA ASN A 65 12.11 -3.25 -1.02
C ASN A 65 10.76 -3.99 -0.89
N GLU A 66 10.48 -4.92 -1.79
CA GLU A 66 9.25 -5.70 -1.84
C GLU A 66 8.95 -6.52 -0.56
N LYS A 67 9.96 -6.82 0.27
CA LYS A 67 9.81 -7.62 1.49
C LYS A 67 9.52 -6.78 2.73
N SER A 68 9.76 -5.47 2.68
CA SER A 68 9.72 -4.58 3.84
C SER A 68 8.43 -4.70 4.65
N TRP A 69 7.27 -4.79 3.99
CA TRP A 69 6.00 -4.93 4.71
C TRP A 69 5.84 -6.29 5.38
N LEU A 70 6.32 -7.37 4.78
CA LEU A 70 6.29 -8.69 5.42
C LEU A 70 7.26 -8.77 6.61
N GLU A 71 8.39 -8.04 6.57
CA GLU A 71 9.32 -7.92 7.68
C GLU A 71 8.71 -7.14 8.86
N PHE A 72 8.04 -6.02 8.59
CA PHE A 72 7.34 -5.26 9.63
C PHE A 72 6.10 -5.98 10.15
N ARG A 73 5.38 -6.69 9.29
CA ARG A 73 4.11 -7.36 9.61
C ARG A 73 4.13 -8.83 9.15
N PRO A 74 4.85 -9.72 9.88
CA PRO A 74 5.01 -11.12 9.47
C PRO A 74 3.72 -11.95 9.42
N ASP A 75 2.65 -11.47 10.05
CA ASP A 75 1.32 -12.08 10.05
C ASP A 75 0.42 -11.63 8.87
N LEU A 76 0.96 -10.92 7.87
CA LEU A 76 0.20 -10.55 6.67
C LEU A 76 -0.40 -11.77 5.92
N PRO A 77 0.27 -12.94 5.83
CA PRO A 77 -0.34 -14.12 5.21
C PRO A 77 -1.59 -14.60 5.95
N GLN A 78 -1.55 -14.63 7.28
CA GLN A 78 -2.70 -15.02 8.11
C GLN A 78 -3.84 -13.97 7.99
N ILE A 79 -3.49 -12.69 7.87
CA ILE A 79 -4.47 -11.62 7.62
C ILE A 79 -5.10 -11.78 6.24
N ALA A 80 -4.30 -12.11 5.21
CA ALA A 80 -4.78 -12.37 3.85
C ALA A 80 -5.85 -13.48 3.85
N ASP A 81 -5.59 -14.60 4.50
CA ASP A 81 -6.55 -15.72 4.59
C ASP A 81 -7.79 -15.35 5.38
N ARG A 82 -7.61 -14.75 6.56
CA ARG A 82 -8.72 -14.38 7.44
C ARG A 82 -9.69 -13.39 6.78
N ASP A 83 -9.15 -12.39 6.07
CA ASP A 83 -9.93 -11.28 5.53
C ASP A 83 -10.22 -11.45 4.02
N GLY A 84 -9.58 -12.43 3.40
CA GLY A 84 -9.75 -12.74 1.98
C GLY A 84 -9.26 -11.62 1.07
N ILE A 85 -8.10 -11.05 1.38
CA ILE A 85 -7.51 -9.91 0.69
C ILE A 85 -6.18 -10.34 0.06
N ILE A 86 -5.94 -9.95 -1.19
CA ILE A 86 -4.63 -10.07 -1.82
C ILE A 86 -3.79 -8.85 -1.43
N PHE A 87 -2.55 -9.08 -0.97
CA PHE A 87 -1.57 -8.01 -0.80
C PHE A 87 -0.52 -8.07 -1.89
N ILE A 88 -0.19 -6.90 -2.44
CA ILE A 88 0.85 -6.71 -3.46
C ILE A 88 1.85 -5.67 -2.95
N CYS A 89 3.10 -6.08 -2.77
CA CYS A 89 4.18 -5.24 -2.30
C CYS A 89 5.20 -5.07 -3.44
N PRO A 90 5.13 -4.01 -4.24
CA PRO A 90 6.12 -3.76 -5.28
C PRO A 90 7.44 -3.25 -4.69
N ASP A 91 8.55 -3.61 -5.33
CA ASP A 91 9.80 -2.88 -5.17
C ASP A 91 9.67 -1.52 -5.85
N GLY A 92 9.53 -0.48 -5.05
CA GLY A 92 9.42 0.91 -5.48
C GLY A 92 10.78 1.56 -5.76
N GLY A 93 11.88 0.78 -5.77
CA GLY A 93 13.23 1.29 -5.85
C GLY A 93 13.68 2.02 -4.58
N PHE A 94 14.95 2.38 -4.52
CA PHE A 94 15.59 2.87 -3.30
C PHE A 94 15.07 4.25 -2.84
N ASP A 95 14.83 5.21 -3.79
CA ASP A 95 14.71 6.64 -3.49
C ASP A 95 13.83 7.45 -4.47
N ASN A 96 13.01 6.80 -5.30
CA ASN A 96 12.29 7.48 -6.39
C ASN A 96 10.92 8.08 -6.01
N TRP A 97 10.46 7.89 -4.78
CA TRP A 97 9.21 8.45 -4.26
C TRP A 97 7.94 8.10 -5.05
N TYR A 98 8.00 7.05 -5.89
CA TYR A 98 6.90 6.58 -6.74
C TYR A 98 6.47 7.60 -7.80
N TRP A 99 7.38 8.48 -8.20
CA TRP A 99 7.12 9.45 -9.27
C TRP A 99 7.51 8.91 -10.65
N ASP A 100 6.90 9.50 -11.67
CA ASP A 100 7.49 9.59 -12.98
C ASP A 100 8.38 10.83 -12.99
N SER A 101 9.68 10.64 -12.91
CA SER A 101 10.61 11.76 -12.78
C SER A 101 10.65 12.62 -14.05
N PRO A 102 10.59 13.95 -13.93
CA PRO A 102 10.80 14.83 -15.06
C PRO A 102 12.26 14.87 -15.54
N ILE A 103 13.21 14.41 -14.71
CA ILE A 103 14.66 14.47 -14.96
C ILE A 103 15.21 13.09 -15.31
N VAL A 104 14.95 12.09 -14.47
CA VAL A 104 15.41 10.71 -14.68
C VAL A 104 14.36 9.96 -15.48
N LYS A 105 14.48 9.97 -16.80
CA LYS A 105 13.45 9.44 -17.71
C LYS A 105 13.16 7.96 -17.51
N GLU A 106 14.15 7.20 -17.02
CA GLU A 106 14.06 5.78 -16.71
C GLU A 106 13.34 5.51 -15.36
N SER A 107 12.99 6.54 -14.59
CA SER A 107 12.22 6.43 -13.36
C SER A 107 10.75 6.75 -13.64
N ARG A 108 9.96 5.70 -13.91
CA ARG A 108 8.55 5.77 -14.30
C ARG A 108 7.67 5.00 -13.32
N TYR A 109 7.86 5.24 -12.02
CA TYR A 109 7.19 4.42 -10.99
C TYR A 109 5.72 4.78 -10.78
N GLU A 110 5.28 5.99 -11.11
CA GLU A 110 3.85 6.33 -11.19
C GLU A 110 3.17 5.49 -12.27
N THR A 111 3.72 5.47 -13.48
CA THR A 111 3.22 4.63 -14.60
C THR A 111 3.25 3.15 -14.21
N PHE A 112 4.36 2.68 -13.62
CA PHE A 112 4.48 1.27 -13.23
C PHE A 112 3.38 0.85 -12.24
N VAL A 113 3.23 1.56 -11.13
CA VAL A 113 2.32 1.15 -10.07
C VAL A 113 0.85 1.35 -10.45
N SER A 114 0.51 2.45 -11.16
CA SER A 114 -0.88 2.77 -11.48
C SER A 114 -1.42 2.09 -12.75
N GLN A 115 -0.55 1.57 -13.62
CA GLN A 115 -0.96 0.99 -14.91
C GLN A 115 -0.38 -0.42 -15.12
N GLU A 116 0.95 -0.53 -15.20
CA GLU A 116 1.62 -1.77 -15.61
C GLU A 116 1.41 -2.88 -14.58
N LEU A 117 1.62 -2.57 -13.29
CA LEU A 117 1.42 -3.51 -12.19
C LEU A 117 -0.05 -3.87 -12.00
N ILE A 118 -0.97 -2.90 -12.11
CA ILE A 118 -2.42 -3.16 -12.03
C ILE A 118 -2.84 -4.15 -13.11
N ASN A 119 -2.44 -3.90 -14.35
CA ASN A 119 -2.78 -4.77 -15.49
C ASN A 119 -2.20 -6.19 -15.29
N TYR A 120 -0.96 -6.29 -14.81
CA TYR A 120 -0.36 -7.59 -14.52
C TYR A 120 -1.13 -8.35 -13.44
N VAL A 121 -1.44 -7.69 -12.33
CA VAL A 121 -2.12 -8.30 -11.18
C VAL A 121 -3.53 -8.75 -11.56
N ASP A 122 -4.31 -7.90 -12.22
CA ASP A 122 -5.68 -8.23 -12.63
C ASP A 122 -5.74 -9.34 -13.68
N LYS A 123 -4.72 -9.45 -14.53
CA LYS A 123 -4.61 -10.51 -15.54
C LYS A 123 -4.21 -11.86 -14.95
N ASN A 124 -3.35 -11.87 -13.94
CA ASN A 124 -2.68 -13.10 -13.47
C ASN A 124 -3.22 -13.63 -12.14
N PHE A 125 -3.98 -12.81 -11.39
CA PHE A 125 -4.53 -13.21 -10.08
C PHE A 125 -6.06 -13.13 -10.09
N ALA A 126 -6.69 -13.85 -9.17
CA ALA A 126 -8.14 -13.83 -8.98
C ALA A 126 -8.55 -12.54 -8.24
N THR A 127 -8.49 -11.40 -8.92
CA THR A 127 -8.85 -10.09 -8.38
C THR A 127 -10.28 -9.69 -8.72
N LEU A 128 -10.81 -8.74 -7.95
CA LEU A 128 -11.98 -7.94 -8.33
C LEU A 128 -11.45 -6.66 -9.02
N PRO A 129 -11.45 -6.57 -10.37
CA PRO A 129 -10.78 -5.50 -11.11
C PRO A 129 -11.61 -4.20 -11.14
N ASP A 130 -12.06 -3.77 -9.98
CA ASP A 130 -12.83 -2.55 -9.77
C ASP A 130 -12.16 -1.65 -8.74
N ARG A 131 -12.20 -0.34 -8.95
CA ARG A 131 -11.60 0.63 -8.01
C ARG A 131 -12.17 0.52 -6.60
N SER A 132 -13.45 0.15 -6.46
CA SER A 132 -14.10 -0.04 -5.16
C SER A 132 -13.58 -1.26 -4.37
N LYS A 133 -12.80 -2.12 -5.03
CA LYS A 133 -12.16 -3.32 -4.45
C LYS A 133 -10.64 -3.22 -4.50
N ARG A 134 -10.10 -2.00 -4.75
CA ARG A 134 -8.66 -1.75 -4.84
C ARG A 134 -8.27 -0.59 -3.93
N ALA A 135 -7.37 -0.86 -3.00
CA ALA A 135 -6.78 0.12 -2.09
C ALA A 135 -5.26 0.16 -2.26
N ILE A 136 -4.68 1.30 -1.91
CA ILE A 136 -3.23 1.50 -1.86
C ILE A 136 -2.84 2.16 -0.56
N THR A 137 -1.75 1.73 0.04
CA THR A 137 -1.18 2.38 1.22
C THR A 137 0.33 2.19 1.27
N GLY A 138 0.98 2.91 2.15
CA GLY A 138 2.42 2.79 2.33
C GLY A 138 2.93 3.50 3.58
N LEU A 139 4.21 3.33 3.85
CA LEU A 139 4.90 4.00 4.94
C LEU A 139 5.93 4.99 4.40
N SER A 140 6.11 6.15 5.06
CA SER A 140 7.16 7.12 4.74
C SER A 140 7.11 7.56 3.26
N MET A 141 8.17 7.32 2.48
CA MET A 141 8.17 7.48 1.02
C MET A 141 6.99 6.76 0.36
N GLY A 142 6.65 5.55 0.80
CA GLY A 142 5.48 4.81 0.30
C GLY A 142 4.14 5.40 0.73
N GLY A 143 4.07 6.06 1.89
CA GLY A 143 2.89 6.81 2.34
C GLY A 143 2.64 8.04 1.44
N HIS A 144 3.72 8.75 1.07
CA HIS A 144 3.68 9.76 0.02
C HIS A 144 3.19 9.16 -1.31
N GLY A 145 3.85 8.09 -1.77
CA GLY A 145 3.53 7.44 -3.04
C GLY A 145 2.09 6.97 -3.12
N ALA A 146 1.56 6.38 -2.05
CA ALA A 146 0.17 5.93 -2.01
C ALA A 146 -0.81 7.09 -2.19
N MET A 147 -0.64 8.17 -1.42
CA MET A 147 -1.48 9.37 -1.54
C MET A 147 -1.32 10.04 -2.91
N TRP A 148 -0.08 10.17 -3.40
CA TRP A 148 0.24 10.71 -4.71
C TRP A 148 -0.50 9.95 -5.82
N LEU A 149 -0.36 8.63 -5.84
CA LEU A 149 -0.95 7.77 -6.86
C LEU A 149 -2.48 7.76 -6.80
N ALA A 150 -3.07 7.59 -5.61
CA ALA A 150 -4.52 7.50 -5.49
C ALA A 150 -5.23 8.81 -5.86
N ILE A 151 -4.66 9.97 -5.50
CA ILE A 151 -5.24 11.28 -5.85
C ILE A 151 -5.20 11.53 -7.36
N ARG A 152 -4.15 11.06 -8.03
CA ARG A 152 -3.95 11.26 -9.47
C ARG A 152 -4.62 10.21 -10.34
N HIS A 153 -4.87 9.01 -9.80
CA HIS A 153 -5.46 7.85 -10.48
C HIS A 153 -6.70 7.35 -9.74
N GLN A 154 -7.69 8.24 -9.58
CA GLN A 154 -8.95 7.93 -8.89
C GLN A 154 -9.81 6.91 -9.63
N ASP A 155 -9.59 6.74 -10.92
CA ASP A 155 -10.19 5.67 -11.74
C ASP A 155 -9.62 4.29 -11.40
N VAL A 156 -8.42 4.23 -10.81
CA VAL A 156 -7.73 2.99 -10.45
C VAL A 156 -7.97 2.62 -8.99
N PHE A 157 -7.81 3.56 -8.07
CA PHE A 157 -7.90 3.33 -6.63
C PHE A 157 -9.14 3.99 -6.03
N GLY A 158 -9.88 3.26 -5.19
CA GLY A 158 -11.04 3.81 -4.49
C GLY A 158 -10.79 4.09 -3.01
N ALA A 159 -9.70 3.55 -2.45
CA ALA A 159 -9.30 3.80 -1.07
C ALA A 159 -7.78 3.98 -0.97
N VAL A 160 -7.36 4.86 -0.06
CA VAL A 160 -5.94 5.17 0.17
C VAL A 160 -5.61 5.34 1.64
N GLY A 161 -4.43 4.86 2.02
CA GLY A 161 -3.84 5.08 3.32
C GLY A 161 -2.44 5.68 3.23
N SER A 162 -2.04 6.35 4.30
CA SER A 162 -0.67 6.83 4.49
C SER A 162 -0.26 6.61 5.94
N THR A 163 0.88 5.97 6.16
CA THR A 163 1.49 5.89 7.48
C THR A 163 2.78 6.70 7.47
N SER A 164 2.88 7.70 8.36
CA SER A 164 4.09 8.54 8.47
C SER A 164 4.55 9.07 7.10
N GLY A 165 3.63 9.46 6.21
CA GLY A 165 3.95 9.83 4.83
C GLY A 165 4.62 11.19 4.73
N GLY A 166 5.56 11.36 3.78
CA GLY A 166 6.12 12.66 3.43
C GLY A 166 5.13 13.49 2.59
N LEU A 167 4.00 13.90 3.17
CA LEU A 167 2.88 14.49 2.43
C LEU A 167 3.11 15.94 1.99
N ASP A 168 4.09 16.62 2.58
CA ASP A 168 4.71 17.84 2.05
C ASP A 168 6.24 17.65 2.09
N ILE A 169 6.85 17.56 0.93
CA ILE A 169 8.29 17.31 0.78
C ILE A 169 9.13 18.59 0.80
N ARG A 170 8.52 19.75 0.62
CA ARG A 170 9.20 21.03 0.44
C ARG A 170 10.04 21.49 1.63
N PRO A 171 9.70 21.15 2.89
CA PRO A 171 10.56 21.42 4.04
C PRO A 171 11.86 20.62 4.08
N PHE A 172 12.01 19.60 3.22
CA PHE A 172 13.11 18.62 3.27
C PHE A 172 13.93 18.54 1.97
N PRO A 173 14.34 19.66 1.36
CA PRO A 173 14.87 19.66 -0.01
C PRO A 173 16.18 18.88 -0.20
N ASN A 174 16.93 18.68 0.87
CA ASN A 174 18.24 18.01 0.83
C ASN A 174 18.20 16.55 1.34
N ASN A 175 16.98 16.03 1.62
CA ASN A 175 16.82 14.69 2.20
C ASN A 175 16.41 13.67 1.11
N TRP A 176 16.72 12.41 1.39
CA TRP A 176 16.22 11.23 0.65
C TRP A 176 16.33 11.31 -0.88
N ASN A 177 17.40 11.95 -1.38
CA ASN A 177 17.74 12.06 -2.80
C ASN A 177 16.64 12.66 -3.70
N MET A 178 15.64 13.35 -3.16
CA MET A 178 14.54 13.89 -3.96
C MET A 178 15.00 14.80 -5.08
N LYS A 179 16.05 15.61 -4.86
CA LYS A 179 16.62 16.49 -5.88
C LYS A 179 17.19 15.75 -7.10
N LYS A 180 17.58 14.50 -6.96
CA LYS A 180 18.00 13.65 -8.09
C LYS A 180 16.86 13.52 -9.12
N TYR A 181 15.62 13.46 -8.65
CA TYR A 181 14.43 13.24 -9.47
C TYR A 181 13.68 14.51 -9.84
N LEU A 182 13.79 15.57 -9.01
CA LEU A 182 13.04 16.82 -9.17
C LEU A 182 13.92 18.04 -9.49
N GLY A 183 15.25 17.91 -9.41
CA GLY A 183 16.21 19.03 -9.49
C GLY A 183 16.35 19.76 -8.16
N GLU A 184 17.30 20.70 -8.09
CA GLU A 184 17.47 21.57 -6.91
C GLU A 184 16.17 22.37 -6.69
N ARG A 185 15.66 22.39 -5.45
CA ARG A 185 14.32 22.96 -5.16
C ARG A 185 14.22 24.43 -5.57
N ASP A 186 15.22 25.23 -5.25
CA ASP A 186 15.16 26.67 -5.45
C ASP A 186 15.21 27.07 -6.94
N GLU A 187 15.72 26.17 -7.79
CA GLU A 187 15.73 26.29 -9.24
C GLU A 187 14.47 25.68 -9.90
N ASN A 188 13.76 24.80 -9.19
CA ASN A 188 12.66 23.97 -9.70
C ASN A 188 11.41 24.03 -8.83
N LEU A 189 11.07 25.21 -8.27
CA LEU A 189 9.96 25.36 -7.32
C LEU A 189 8.62 24.82 -7.84
N GLU A 190 8.32 25.04 -9.11
CA GLU A 190 7.09 24.53 -9.72
C GLU A 190 7.07 22.99 -9.77
N VAL A 191 8.19 22.36 -10.14
CA VAL A 191 8.33 20.90 -10.15
C VAL A 191 8.10 20.33 -8.75
N TRP A 192 8.73 20.88 -7.72
CA TRP A 192 8.54 20.47 -6.34
C TRP A 192 7.10 20.65 -5.86
N ASN A 193 6.48 21.77 -6.17
CA ASN A 193 5.08 22.02 -5.85
C ASN A 193 4.15 21.01 -6.52
N ASN A 194 4.41 20.68 -7.78
CA ASN A 194 3.61 19.73 -8.55
C ASN A 194 3.81 18.28 -8.12
N HIS A 195 4.91 17.93 -7.41
CA HIS A 195 5.21 16.61 -6.88
C HIS A 195 4.96 16.47 -5.37
N THR A 196 4.26 17.42 -4.77
CA THR A 196 3.92 17.46 -3.34
C THR A 196 2.46 17.07 -3.14
N VAL A 197 2.17 16.10 -2.27
CA VAL A 197 0.81 15.57 -2.05
C VAL A 197 -0.18 16.64 -1.62
N ILE A 198 0.18 17.50 -0.66
CA ILE A 198 -0.73 18.54 -0.15
C ILE A 198 -1.24 19.47 -1.27
N ASN A 199 -0.45 19.67 -2.34
CA ASN A 199 -0.83 20.49 -3.48
C ASN A 199 -1.70 19.74 -4.51
N GLN A 200 -1.87 18.41 -4.36
CA GLN A 200 -2.75 17.61 -5.21
C GLN A 200 -4.18 17.52 -4.65
N LEU A 201 -4.42 17.96 -3.42
CA LEU A 201 -5.70 17.79 -2.73
C LEU A 201 -6.87 18.49 -3.43
N ASP A 202 -6.62 19.50 -4.25
CA ASP A 202 -7.67 20.17 -5.03
C ASP A 202 -8.25 19.28 -6.16
N ARG A 203 -7.63 18.12 -6.43
CA ARG A 203 -8.10 17.14 -7.41
C ARG A 203 -9.20 16.23 -6.88
N ILE A 204 -9.44 16.21 -5.56
CA ILE A 204 -10.42 15.33 -4.93
C ILE A 204 -11.58 16.11 -4.32
N LYS A 205 -12.75 15.51 -4.39
CA LYS A 205 -13.98 15.96 -3.74
C LYS A 205 -14.40 14.95 -2.68
N ASN A 206 -15.29 15.38 -1.80
CA ASN A 206 -15.84 14.48 -0.79
C ASN A 206 -16.50 13.25 -1.43
N GLY A 207 -16.05 12.07 -1.02
CA GLY A 207 -16.55 10.79 -1.53
C GLY A 207 -15.78 10.20 -2.72
N ASP A 208 -14.86 10.94 -3.35
CA ASP A 208 -14.06 10.42 -4.47
C ASP A 208 -13.13 9.29 -4.02
N LEU A 209 -12.52 9.43 -2.83
CA LEU A 209 -11.63 8.45 -2.21
C LEU A 209 -12.03 8.21 -0.75
N ALA A 210 -11.90 6.96 -0.29
CA ALA A 210 -11.86 6.66 1.13
C ALA A 210 -10.41 6.84 1.63
N ILE A 211 -10.19 7.76 2.57
CA ILE A 211 -8.85 8.20 2.97
C ILE A 211 -8.61 7.91 4.45
N ILE A 212 -7.46 7.33 4.78
CA ILE A 212 -6.95 7.18 6.15
C ILE A 212 -5.50 7.62 6.23
N ILE A 213 -5.20 8.51 7.17
CA ILE A 213 -3.85 9.02 7.44
C ILE A 213 -3.50 8.68 8.89
N ASP A 214 -2.32 8.11 9.12
CA ASP A 214 -1.86 7.70 10.43
C ASP A 214 -0.39 8.15 10.63
N CYS A 215 -0.12 8.96 11.67
CA CYS A 215 1.23 9.46 11.95
C CYS A 215 1.48 9.59 13.43
N GLY A 216 2.64 9.13 13.89
CA GLY A 216 3.07 9.30 15.26
C GLY A 216 3.34 10.77 15.62
N VAL A 217 2.98 11.19 16.83
CA VAL A 217 3.14 12.59 17.25
C VAL A 217 4.62 13.01 17.41
N ASP A 218 5.51 12.04 17.57
CA ASP A 218 6.95 12.25 17.66
C ASP A 218 7.67 12.04 16.31
N ASP A 219 6.90 11.80 15.22
CA ASP A 219 7.44 11.62 13.88
C ASP A 219 7.82 12.97 13.26
N PHE A 220 8.98 13.04 12.60
CA PHE A 220 9.41 14.26 11.92
C PHE A 220 8.48 14.69 10.77
N PHE A 221 7.64 13.77 10.23
CA PHE A 221 6.58 14.08 9.28
C PHE A 221 5.23 14.42 9.93
N PHE A 222 5.12 14.45 11.27
CA PHE A 222 3.83 14.69 11.91
C PHE A 222 3.17 16.00 11.44
N ASN A 223 3.92 17.09 11.41
CA ASN A 223 3.38 18.40 11.05
C ASN A 223 2.88 18.44 9.59
N VAL A 224 3.54 17.77 8.65
CA VAL A 224 3.10 17.75 7.25
C VAL A 224 1.89 16.83 7.05
N ASN A 225 1.74 15.78 7.87
CA ASN A 225 0.53 14.94 7.89
C ASN A 225 -0.65 15.70 8.50
N LYS A 226 -0.43 16.45 9.60
CA LYS A 226 -1.42 17.31 10.23
C LYS A 226 -1.89 18.42 9.27
N ALA A 227 -0.97 19.03 8.52
CA ALA A 227 -1.34 20.06 7.52
C ALA A 227 -2.25 19.51 6.41
N VAL A 228 -2.02 18.27 5.95
CA VAL A 228 -2.93 17.59 5.01
C VAL A 228 -4.29 17.33 5.64
N HIS A 229 -4.35 16.85 6.88
CA HIS A 229 -5.59 16.69 7.63
C HIS A 229 -6.39 18.00 7.72
N GLU A 230 -5.75 19.10 8.12
CA GLU A 230 -6.38 20.42 8.23
C GLU A 230 -6.88 20.95 6.87
N ARG A 231 -6.12 20.69 5.79
CA ARG A 231 -6.53 21.05 4.42
C ARG A 231 -7.76 20.25 3.99
N LEU A 232 -7.80 18.93 4.23
CA LEU A 232 -8.95 18.09 3.91
C LEU A 232 -10.21 18.50 4.70
N LEU A 233 -10.07 18.90 5.98
CA LEU A 233 -11.18 19.48 6.76
C LEU A 233 -11.70 20.76 6.14
N THR A 234 -10.81 21.67 5.75
CA THR A 234 -11.17 22.94 5.09
C THR A 234 -11.93 22.70 3.77
N GLN A 235 -11.52 21.68 3.02
CA GLN A 235 -12.17 21.27 1.77
C GLN A 235 -13.43 20.43 1.98
N LYS A 236 -13.78 20.11 3.24
CA LYS A 236 -14.91 19.22 3.61
C LYS A 236 -14.80 17.83 2.99
N VAL A 237 -13.59 17.31 2.82
CA VAL A 237 -13.33 15.95 2.37
C VAL A 237 -13.27 15.01 3.57
N GLY A 238 -14.18 14.03 3.61
CA GLY A 238 -14.25 13.01 4.67
C GLY A 238 -13.02 12.11 4.66
N HIS A 239 -12.38 11.95 5.82
CA HIS A 239 -11.20 11.12 6.00
C HIS A 239 -11.00 10.73 7.47
N ASP A 240 -10.28 9.64 7.71
CA ASP A 240 -9.80 9.27 9.04
C ASP A 240 -8.38 9.83 9.24
N PHE A 241 -8.16 10.50 10.37
CA PHE A 241 -6.83 10.94 10.80
C PHE A 241 -6.52 10.36 12.18
N ILE A 242 -5.44 9.57 12.28
CA ILE A 242 -5.00 8.92 13.51
C ILE A 242 -3.66 9.52 13.93
N ALA A 243 -3.63 10.08 15.14
CA ALA A 243 -2.43 10.57 15.78
C ALA A 243 -2.25 9.84 17.12
N ARG A 244 -1.09 9.21 17.33
CA ARG A 244 -0.76 8.43 18.52
C ARG A 244 0.67 8.69 18.96
N PRO A 245 1.02 8.44 20.24
CA PRO A 245 2.41 8.39 20.67
C PRO A 245 3.24 7.47 19.80
N GLY A 246 4.46 7.89 19.44
CA GLY A 246 5.42 7.17 18.62
C GLY A 246 6.00 8.02 17.50
N GLY A 247 7.10 7.52 16.92
CA GLY A 247 7.88 8.21 15.90
C GLY A 247 7.98 7.41 14.61
N HIS A 248 8.97 7.74 13.77
CA HIS A 248 9.23 7.14 12.46
C HIS A 248 9.90 5.77 12.58
N THR A 249 9.17 4.75 13.04
CA THR A 249 9.72 3.43 13.39
C THR A 249 8.89 2.27 12.85
N GLY A 250 9.56 1.12 12.63
CA GLY A 250 8.89 -0.13 12.21
C GLY A 250 7.83 -0.62 13.21
N GLU A 251 8.01 -0.37 14.50
CA GLU A 251 7.02 -0.69 15.53
C GLU A 251 5.73 0.11 15.32
N TYR A 252 5.86 1.41 15.08
CA TYR A 252 4.71 2.27 14.80
C TYR A 252 3.97 1.79 13.54
N TRP A 253 4.70 1.53 12.46
CA TRP A 253 4.13 1.10 11.18
C TRP A 253 3.45 -0.27 11.25
N ARG A 254 4.03 -1.21 12.01
CA ARG A 254 3.41 -2.52 12.32
C ARG A 254 2.03 -2.37 12.94
N ASN A 255 1.88 -1.43 13.87
CA ASN A 255 0.61 -1.15 14.51
C ASN A 255 -0.35 -0.42 13.57
N ALA A 256 0.10 0.64 12.91
CA ALA A 256 -0.69 1.49 12.02
C ALA A 256 -1.37 0.70 10.89
N ILE A 257 -0.64 -0.20 10.22
CA ILE A 257 -1.19 -0.98 9.10
C ILE A 257 -2.40 -1.83 9.51
N GLY A 258 -2.47 -2.28 10.76
CA GLY A 258 -3.62 -3.03 11.27
C GLY A 258 -4.91 -2.22 11.28
N TYR A 259 -4.86 -0.91 11.58
CA TYR A 259 -6.00 0.00 11.49
C TYR A 259 -6.40 0.26 10.05
N GLN A 260 -5.41 0.45 9.18
CA GLN A 260 -5.66 0.71 7.75
C GLN A 260 -6.29 -0.51 7.06
N ILE A 261 -5.84 -1.73 7.33
CA ILE A 261 -6.46 -2.95 6.78
C ILE A 261 -7.93 -3.06 7.22
N LYS A 262 -8.24 -2.77 8.48
CA LYS A 262 -9.65 -2.74 8.96
C LYS A 262 -10.48 -1.68 8.24
N PHE A 263 -9.91 -0.50 8.01
CA PHE A 263 -10.55 0.58 7.26
C PHE A 263 -10.84 0.15 5.83
N PHE A 264 -9.86 -0.43 5.12
CA PHE A 264 -10.05 -0.91 3.76
C PHE A 264 -11.04 -2.06 3.67
N LYS A 265 -11.01 -3.01 4.61
CA LYS A 265 -11.99 -4.09 4.67
C LYS A 265 -13.42 -3.53 4.75
N LYS A 266 -13.66 -2.59 5.68
CA LYS A 266 -14.96 -1.91 5.78
C LYS A 266 -15.34 -1.16 4.50
N TYR A 267 -14.37 -0.57 3.80
CA TYR A 267 -14.60 0.07 2.51
C TYR A 267 -15.02 -0.95 1.45
N PHE A 268 -14.33 -2.09 1.33
CA PHE A 268 -14.63 -3.16 0.38
C PHE A 268 -15.99 -3.82 0.60
N GLU A 269 -16.52 -3.81 1.81
CA GLU A 269 -17.83 -4.37 2.18
C GLU A 269 -19.00 -3.45 1.79
N LYS A 270 -18.74 -2.18 1.48
CA LYS A 270 -19.79 -1.28 0.98
C LYS A 270 -20.29 -1.78 -0.36
N LYS A 271 -21.62 -1.87 -0.48
CA LYS A 271 -22.33 -2.26 -1.71
C LYS A 271 -22.41 -1.09 -2.69
#